data_4a1171b92bbd720c5e1e53f426d8e44c
#
_entry.id   4a1171b92bbd720c5e1e53f426d8e44c
#
_cell.length_a   1.000
_cell.length_b   1.000
_cell.length_c   1.000
_cell.angle_alpha   90.00
_cell.angle_beta   90.00
_cell.angle_gamma   90.00
#
_symmetry.space_group_name_H-M   'P 1'
#
loop_
_entity.id
_entity.type
_entity.pdbx_description
1 polymer ?
#
loop_
_entity_poly.entity_id
_entity_poly.type
_entity_poly.pdbx_seq_one_letter_code
_entity_poly.pdbx_strand_id
1 'polypeptide(L)'
;DEQGTILSVNHDFWGTLITYIGYILLFGSLLAFMFVGKSRFRKLNQQLKDLQAKRVAIVLALCFGSLATAQTPMLVPSKPHAEKFGAMLIQDDGRFKPVNTFSSELLRKLSKHDTYKGLTSDQVLLSMLLSPQAWYESDIIYVKKANDSLHRFLGVPEGSKWVKPKDFFDANGQYKLAPLLKDIYNTNTPNQFQKDFKEVDQRIGLLNRALQ
;
A
#
# COMPACT_ATOMS: atom_id res chain seq x y z
N ASP A 1 46.55 -52.55 -49.96
CA ASP A 1 47.25 -53.03 -48.75
C ASP A 1 46.69 -52.32 -47.54
N GLU A 2 45.60 -52.85 -46.98
CA GLU A 2 45.08 -52.43 -45.70
C GLU A 2 45.81 -53.15 -44.57
N GLN A 3 46.86 -52.53 -44.05
CA GLN A 3 47.50 -53.03 -42.83
C GLN A 3 46.70 -52.46 -41.62
N GLY A 4 45.82 -53.32 -41.12
CA GLY A 4 45.14 -53.06 -39.87
C GLY A 4 46.12 -52.98 -38.70
N THR A 5 46.13 -51.91 -37.96
CA THR A 5 46.89 -51.72 -36.72
C THR A 5 46.33 -52.65 -35.65
N ILE A 6 47.07 -53.69 -35.27
CA ILE A 6 46.72 -54.58 -34.17
C ILE A 6 47.09 -53.84 -32.87
N LEU A 7 46.11 -53.31 -32.16
CA LEU A 7 46.28 -52.83 -30.81
C LEU A 7 46.46 -54.00 -29.85
N SER A 8 47.67 -54.21 -29.35
CA SER A 8 47.95 -55.17 -28.28
C SER A 8 47.35 -54.58 -26.95
N VAL A 9 46.19 -55.07 -26.57
CA VAL A 9 45.62 -54.80 -25.27
C VAL A 9 46.31 -55.71 -24.23
N ASN A 10 47.20 -55.07 -23.48
CA ASN A 10 47.84 -55.76 -22.33
C ASN A 10 46.78 -55.96 -21.23
N HIS A 11 46.35 -57.21 -21.02
CA HIS A 11 45.36 -57.58 -20.03
C HIS A 11 46.07 -57.77 -18.66
N ASP A 12 46.41 -56.65 -17.99
CA ASP A 12 46.97 -56.75 -16.65
C ASP A 12 45.82 -56.95 -15.62
N PHE A 13 45.57 -58.19 -15.30
CA PHE A 13 44.53 -58.62 -14.36
C PHE A 13 44.73 -58.02 -12.96
N TRP A 14 45.95 -57.96 -12.47
CA TRP A 14 46.26 -57.44 -11.15
C TRP A 14 46.12 -55.95 -11.08
N GLY A 15 46.55 -55.21 -12.06
CA GLY A 15 46.40 -53.75 -12.14
C GLY A 15 44.92 -53.36 -12.24
N THR A 16 44.15 -54.05 -13.04
CA THR A 16 42.70 -53.84 -13.20
C THR A 16 41.97 -54.12 -11.89
N LEU A 17 42.29 -55.23 -11.20
CA LEU A 17 41.65 -55.58 -9.91
C LEU A 17 41.93 -54.54 -8.81
N ILE A 18 43.14 -54.06 -8.70
CA ILE A 18 43.53 -53.05 -7.74
C ILE A 18 42.76 -51.74 -8.03
N THR A 19 42.62 -51.37 -9.30
CA THR A 19 41.90 -50.18 -9.74
C THR A 19 40.43 -50.26 -9.36
N TYR A 20 39.77 -51.39 -9.58
CA TYR A 20 38.36 -51.59 -9.19
C TYR A 20 38.16 -51.58 -7.67
N ILE A 21 39.04 -52.18 -6.91
CA ILE A 21 39.01 -52.07 -5.44
C ILE A 21 39.14 -50.62 -5.00
N GLY A 22 40.04 -49.84 -5.63
CA GLY A 22 40.20 -48.43 -5.39
C GLY A 22 38.90 -47.64 -5.64
N TYR A 23 38.23 -47.91 -6.75
CA TYR A 23 36.95 -47.28 -7.05
C TYR A 23 35.84 -47.64 -6.04
N ILE A 24 35.74 -48.92 -5.67
CA ILE A 24 34.77 -49.38 -4.66
C ILE A 24 35.00 -48.68 -3.32
N LEU A 25 36.25 -48.60 -2.87
CA LEU A 25 36.58 -47.88 -1.64
C LEU A 25 36.28 -46.39 -1.73
N LEU A 26 36.55 -45.75 -2.87
CA LEU A 26 36.29 -44.32 -3.09
C LEU A 26 34.79 -44.07 -3.09
N PHE A 27 34.00 -44.77 -3.87
CA PHE A 27 32.54 -44.60 -3.90
C PHE A 27 31.89 -45.05 -2.60
N GLY A 28 32.35 -46.10 -1.97
CA GLY A 28 31.87 -46.58 -0.68
C GLY A 28 32.12 -45.59 0.44
N SER A 29 33.29 -44.92 0.47
CA SER A 29 33.60 -43.87 1.45
C SER A 29 32.76 -42.64 1.23
N LEU A 30 32.49 -42.25 -0.03
CA LEU A 30 31.66 -41.11 -0.39
C LEU A 30 30.20 -41.36 0.04
N LEU A 31 29.68 -42.56 -0.19
CA LEU A 31 28.34 -42.95 0.27
C LEU A 31 28.28 -43.04 1.80
N ALA A 32 29.28 -43.62 2.45
CA ALA A 32 29.36 -43.71 3.90
C ALA A 32 29.39 -42.29 4.53
N PHE A 33 30.09 -41.32 3.90
CA PHE A 33 30.12 -39.96 4.34
C PHE A 33 28.71 -39.26 4.30
N MET A 34 27.88 -39.65 3.33
CA MET A 34 26.48 -39.15 3.28
C MET A 34 25.63 -39.69 4.44
N PHE A 35 25.86 -40.95 4.87
CA PHE A 35 25.02 -41.64 5.85
C PHE A 35 25.59 -41.65 7.26
N VAL A 36 26.91 -41.69 7.41
CA VAL A 36 27.63 -41.75 8.69
C VAL A 36 28.18 -40.38 9.03
N GLY A 37 27.42 -39.65 9.82
CA GLY A 37 27.94 -38.46 10.43
C GLY A 37 26.85 -37.44 10.74
N LYS A 38 27.11 -36.61 11.76
CA LYS A 38 26.42 -35.39 12.08
C LYS A 38 26.73 -34.34 10.98
N SER A 39 26.27 -34.63 9.75
CA SER A 39 26.63 -33.86 8.58
C SER A 39 26.12 -32.41 8.75
N ARG A 40 26.88 -31.45 8.26
CA ARG A 40 26.47 -30.03 8.21
C ARG A 40 25.08 -29.85 7.59
N PHE A 41 24.70 -30.76 6.69
CA PHE A 41 23.38 -30.83 6.08
C PHE A 41 22.24 -31.10 7.08
N ARG A 42 22.44 -31.94 8.11
CA ARG A 42 21.44 -32.12 9.18
C ARG A 42 21.28 -30.84 10.03
N LYS A 43 22.39 -30.17 10.37
CA LYS A 43 22.35 -28.89 11.07
C LYS A 43 21.66 -27.79 10.23
N LEU A 44 22.02 -27.72 8.95
CA LEU A 44 21.38 -26.77 8.02
C LEU A 44 19.88 -27.05 7.85
N ASN A 45 19.50 -28.34 7.72
CA ASN A 45 18.09 -28.71 7.61
C ASN A 45 17.29 -28.40 8.90
N GLN A 46 17.91 -28.59 10.08
CA GLN A 46 17.29 -28.16 11.35
C GLN A 46 17.15 -26.64 11.41
N GLN A 47 18.20 -25.90 11.09
CA GLN A 47 18.15 -24.43 11.04
C GLN A 47 17.14 -23.91 10.02
N LEU A 48 17.01 -24.55 8.86
CA LEU A 48 15.97 -24.22 7.88
C LEU A 48 14.57 -24.50 8.40
N LYS A 49 14.34 -25.62 9.07
CA LYS A 49 13.05 -25.93 9.70
C LYS A 49 12.69 -24.94 10.80
N ASP A 50 13.66 -24.58 11.63
CA ASP A 50 13.46 -23.59 12.70
C ASP A 50 13.17 -22.19 12.13
N LEU A 51 13.84 -21.81 11.04
CA LEU A 51 13.58 -20.54 10.34
C LEU A 51 12.23 -20.57 9.61
N GLN A 52 11.85 -21.70 9.02
CA GLN A 52 10.52 -21.87 8.41
C GLN A 52 9.41 -21.82 9.47
N ALA A 53 9.59 -22.51 10.61
CA ALA A 53 8.65 -22.46 11.71
C ALA A 53 8.49 -21.02 12.28
N LYS A 54 9.61 -20.30 12.43
CA LYS A 54 9.58 -18.88 12.84
C LYS A 54 8.89 -18.00 11.80
N ARG A 55 9.15 -18.21 10.51
CA ARG A 55 8.47 -17.46 9.43
C ARG A 55 6.97 -17.74 9.41
N VAL A 56 6.56 -19.00 9.54
CA VAL A 56 5.15 -19.38 9.61
C VAL A 56 4.50 -18.77 10.86
N ALA A 57 5.16 -18.79 12.01
CA ALA A 57 4.66 -18.16 13.24
C ALA A 57 4.52 -16.64 13.08
N ILE A 58 5.48 -15.97 12.43
CA ILE A 58 5.42 -14.53 12.14
C ILE A 58 4.28 -14.23 11.16
N VAL A 59 4.13 -15.02 10.09
CA VAL A 59 3.03 -14.85 9.12
C VAL A 59 1.68 -15.08 9.79
N LEU A 60 1.54 -16.13 10.61
CA LEU A 60 0.33 -16.36 11.38
C LEU A 60 0.05 -15.22 12.37
N ALA A 61 1.06 -14.73 13.09
CA ALA A 61 0.91 -13.59 13.99
C ALA A 61 0.51 -12.30 13.24
N LEU A 62 1.04 -12.08 12.04
CA LEU A 62 0.63 -10.98 11.15
C LEU A 62 -0.80 -11.17 10.63
N CYS A 63 -1.20 -12.40 10.28
CA CYS A 63 -2.57 -12.69 9.84
C CYS A 63 -3.59 -12.53 10.98
N PHE A 64 -3.26 -12.94 12.20
CA PHE A 64 -4.13 -12.74 13.36
C PHE A 64 -4.09 -11.31 13.90
N GLY A 65 -2.96 -10.60 13.73
CA GLY A 65 -2.84 -9.18 14.09
C GLY A 65 -3.61 -8.24 13.15
N SER A 66 -3.92 -8.66 11.93
CA SER A 66 -4.69 -7.85 10.97
C SER A 66 -6.20 -7.84 11.22
N LEU A 67 -6.71 -8.60 12.20
CA LEU A 67 -8.09 -8.46 12.69
C LEU A 67 -8.28 -7.29 13.67
N ALA A 68 -7.21 -6.70 14.18
CA ALA A 68 -7.28 -5.36 14.74
C ALA A 68 -7.46 -4.42 13.55
N THR A 69 -8.62 -3.77 13.43
CA THR A 69 -8.82 -2.65 12.52
C THR A 69 -7.72 -1.64 12.81
N ALA A 70 -6.66 -1.70 12.04
CA ALA A 70 -5.58 -0.75 12.12
C ALA A 70 -6.13 0.59 11.63
N GLN A 71 -6.75 1.33 12.55
CA GLN A 71 -6.95 2.76 12.36
C GLN A 71 -5.54 3.32 12.22
N THR A 72 -5.16 3.68 11.02
CA THR A 72 -3.90 4.38 10.77
C THR A 72 -3.91 5.63 11.66
N PRO A 73 -3.01 5.73 12.65
CA PRO A 73 -3.03 6.88 13.55
C PRO A 73 -2.80 8.13 12.72
N MET A 74 -3.72 9.09 12.86
CA MET A 74 -3.57 10.39 12.23
C MET A 74 -2.36 11.08 12.86
N LEU A 75 -1.30 11.27 12.08
CA LEU A 75 -0.13 12.01 12.51
C LEU A 75 -0.46 13.50 12.50
N VAL A 76 -0.53 14.09 13.69
CA VAL A 76 -0.79 15.52 13.86
C VAL A 76 0.52 16.25 14.19
N PRO A 77 1.02 17.10 13.29
CA PRO A 77 2.23 17.88 13.54
C PRO A 77 1.99 18.94 14.62
N SER A 78 3.05 19.30 15.35
CA SER A 78 2.99 20.38 16.32
C SER A 78 2.69 21.72 15.64
N LYS A 79 1.96 22.60 16.33
CA LYS A 79 1.57 23.90 15.79
C LYS A 79 2.77 24.74 15.29
N PRO A 80 3.90 24.87 16.04
CA PRO A 80 5.07 25.62 15.57
C PRO A 80 5.71 25.03 14.30
N HIS A 81 5.63 23.72 14.12
CA HIS A 81 6.15 23.06 12.93
C HIS A 81 5.26 23.34 11.71
N ALA A 82 3.94 23.27 11.90
CA ALA A 82 2.97 23.58 10.86
C ALA A 82 3.02 25.08 10.44
N GLU A 83 3.25 25.99 11.37
CA GLU A 83 3.41 27.43 11.07
C GLU A 83 4.65 27.68 10.19
N LYS A 84 5.77 27.02 10.46
CA LYS A 84 6.97 27.10 9.60
C LYS A 84 6.71 26.55 8.20
N PHE A 85 5.98 25.44 8.09
CA PHE A 85 5.53 24.90 6.83
C PHE A 85 4.59 25.85 6.10
N GLY A 86 3.65 26.47 6.81
CA GLY A 86 2.71 27.47 6.28
C GLY A 86 3.37 28.72 5.69
N ALA A 87 4.57 29.07 6.17
CA ALA A 87 5.34 30.22 5.67
C ALA A 87 6.07 29.93 4.33
N MET A 88 6.15 28.68 3.90
CA MET A 88 6.76 28.33 2.61
C MET A 88 5.92 28.86 1.46
N LEU A 89 6.58 29.16 0.33
CA LEU A 89 5.91 29.59 -0.89
C LEU A 89 5.69 28.40 -1.82
N ILE A 90 4.49 28.31 -2.37
CA ILE A 90 4.12 27.35 -3.40
C ILE A 90 3.59 28.08 -4.64
N GLN A 91 3.65 27.42 -5.77
CA GLN A 91 2.98 27.88 -6.99
C GLN A 91 1.65 27.11 -7.14
N ASP A 92 0.55 27.84 -7.15
CA ASP A 92 -0.80 27.30 -7.37
C ASP A 92 -1.53 28.16 -8.41
N ASP A 93 -2.09 27.53 -9.43
CA ASP A 93 -2.73 28.18 -10.59
C ASP A 93 -1.87 29.29 -11.22
N GLY A 94 -0.54 29.04 -11.33
CA GLY A 94 0.41 29.99 -11.94
C GLY A 94 0.79 31.18 -11.05
N ARG A 95 0.32 31.26 -9.80
CA ARG A 95 0.64 32.31 -8.83
C ARG A 95 1.42 31.78 -7.67
N PHE A 96 2.38 32.56 -7.18
CA PHE A 96 3.06 32.26 -5.92
C PHE A 96 2.20 32.71 -4.75
N LYS A 97 1.98 31.81 -3.81
CA LYS A 97 1.26 32.12 -2.56
C LYS A 97 1.86 31.32 -1.38
N PRO A 98 1.74 31.83 -0.14
CA PRO A 98 2.15 31.05 1.03
C PRO A 98 1.29 29.78 1.18
N VAL A 99 1.90 28.71 1.68
CA VAL A 99 1.19 27.46 2.01
C VAL A 99 0.03 27.70 2.96
N ASN A 100 0.17 28.60 3.92
CA ASN A 100 -0.91 28.99 4.85
C ASN A 100 -2.17 29.49 4.11
N THR A 101 -2.00 30.29 3.05
CA THR A 101 -3.14 30.73 2.23
C THR A 101 -3.79 29.56 1.51
N PHE A 102 -2.97 28.70 0.91
CA PHE A 102 -3.45 27.50 0.23
C PHE A 102 -4.17 26.54 1.19
N SER A 103 -3.59 26.25 2.36
CA SER A 103 -4.17 25.36 3.37
C SER A 103 -5.51 25.85 3.89
N SER A 104 -5.61 27.18 4.13
CA SER A 104 -6.86 27.82 4.57
C SER A 104 -7.95 27.78 3.50
N GLU A 105 -7.59 28.04 2.24
CA GLU A 105 -8.51 27.93 1.11
C GLU A 105 -8.99 26.48 0.90
N LEU A 106 -8.07 25.52 0.96
CA LEU A 106 -8.38 24.11 0.83
C LEU A 106 -9.35 23.66 1.92
N LEU A 107 -9.03 23.90 3.19
CA LEU A 107 -9.86 23.47 4.31
C LEU A 107 -11.26 24.10 4.26
N ARG A 108 -11.37 25.39 3.93
CA ARG A 108 -12.67 26.05 3.72
C ARG A 108 -13.46 25.47 2.56
N LYS A 109 -12.81 25.12 1.47
CA LYS A 109 -13.49 24.48 0.33
C LYS A 109 -13.98 23.07 0.69
N LEU A 110 -13.21 22.28 1.45
CA LEU A 110 -13.57 20.92 1.84
C LEU A 110 -14.66 20.90 2.94
N SER A 111 -14.42 21.57 4.06
CA SER A 111 -15.21 21.45 5.29
C SER A 111 -16.17 22.60 5.58
N LYS A 112 -16.02 23.73 4.87
CA LYS A 112 -16.67 25.03 5.16
C LYS A 112 -16.27 25.64 6.51
N HIS A 113 -15.16 25.19 7.10
CA HIS A 113 -14.59 25.69 8.34
C HIS A 113 -13.13 26.11 8.17
N ASP A 114 -12.65 27.01 9.04
CA ASP A 114 -11.26 27.45 9.07
C ASP A 114 -10.35 26.54 9.92
N THR A 115 -10.97 25.69 10.75
CA THR A 115 -10.29 24.73 11.62
C THR A 115 -10.98 23.37 11.55
N TYR A 116 -10.24 22.31 11.86
CA TYR A 116 -10.80 20.97 11.92
C TYR A 116 -10.42 20.29 13.24
N LYS A 117 -11.43 20.00 14.09
CA LYS A 117 -11.24 19.38 15.42
C LYS A 117 -10.15 20.07 16.26
N GLY A 118 -10.10 21.41 16.23
CA GLY A 118 -9.11 22.20 16.95
C GLY A 118 -7.74 22.35 16.25
N LEU A 119 -7.54 21.73 15.09
CA LEU A 119 -6.32 21.85 14.29
C LEU A 119 -6.41 23.09 13.38
N THR A 120 -5.29 23.77 13.20
CA THR A 120 -5.16 24.85 12.21
C THR A 120 -5.12 24.27 10.78
N SER A 121 -5.43 25.09 9.78
CA SER A 121 -5.38 24.69 8.37
C SER A 121 -4.03 24.14 7.96
N ASP A 122 -2.92 24.70 8.47
CA ASP A 122 -1.56 24.24 8.17
C ASP A 122 -1.27 22.88 8.81
N GLN A 123 -1.77 22.66 10.04
CA GLN A 123 -1.68 21.34 10.69
C GLN A 123 -2.48 20.28 9.91
N VAL A 124 -3.65 20.64 9.42
CA VAL A 124 -4.51 19.76 8.62
C VAL A 124 -3.82 19.39 7.31
N LEU A 125 -3.32 20.36 6.54
CA LEU A 125 -2.64 20.09 5.28
C LEU A 125 -1.39 19.25 5.49
N LEU A 126 -0.54 19.60 6.46
CA LEU A 126 0.66 18.83 6.75
C LEU A 126 0.35 17.41 7.24
N SER A 127 -0.71 17.24 8.06
CA SER A 127 -1.21 15.93 8.47
C SER A 127 -1.76 15.12 7.29
N MET A 128 -2.42 15.76 6.32
CA MET A 128 -2.86 15.09 5.08
C MET A 128 -1.70 14.51 4.28
N LEU A 129 -0.60 15.26 4.17
CA LEU A 129 0.61 14.79 3.48
C LEU A 129 1.33 13.67 4.23
N LEU A 130 1.31 13.68 5.57
CA LEU A 130 1.99 12.67 6.41
C LEU A 130 1.19 11.38 6.55
N SER A 131 -0.12 11.45 6.56
CA SER A 131 -1.01 10.29 6.77
C SER A 131 -2.27 10.37 5.92
N PRO A 132 -2.16 10.28 4.57
CA PRO A 132 -3.29 10.45 3.66
C PRO A 132 -4.42 9.46 3.92
N GLN A 133 -4.11 8.21 4.27
CA GLN A 133 -5.10 7.16 4.54
C GLN A 133 -6.02 7.51 5.73
N ALA A 134 -5.49 8.13 6.79
CA ALA A 134 -6.29 8.56 7.94
C ALA A 134 -7.33 9.61 7.55
N TRP A 135 -7.03 10.44 6.55
CA TRP A 135 -7.94 11.48 6.07
C TRP A 135 -9.06 10.93 5.19
N TYR A 136 -8.86 9.81 4.51
CA TYR A 136 -9.97 9.10 3.83
C TYR A 136 -11.03 8.56 4.80
N GLU A 137 -10.67 8.33 6.05
CA GLU A 137 -11.57 7.88 7.13
C GLU A 137 -12.16 9.03 7.96
N SER A 138 -11.79 10.28 7.65
CA SER A 138 -12.17 11.47 8.43
C SER A 138 -13.39 12.17 7.84
N ASP A 139 -14.30 12.65 8.69
CA ASP A 139 -15.51 13.38 8.29
C ASP A 139 -15.16 14.82 7.91
N ILE A 140 -14.60 15.04 6.72
CA ILE A 140 -14.09 16.34 6.29
C ILE A 140 -14.86 16.97 5.12
N ILE A 141 -15.50 16.15 4.29
CA ILE A 141 -16.21 16.65 3.10
C ILE A 141 -17.59 17.17 3.50
N TYR A 142 -17.78 18.47 3.33
CA TYR A 142 -19.06 19.09 3.58
C TYR A 142 -20.08 18.73 2.51
N VAL A 143 -21.27 18.27 2.95
CA VAL A 143 -22.42 17.95 2.12
C VAL A 143 -23.61 18.79 2.60
N LYS A 144 -24.43 19.29 1.70
CA LYS A 144 -25.63 20.04 2.09
C LYS A 144 -26.62 19.13 2.77
N LYS A 145 -27.04 19.51 3.98
CA LYS A 145 -27.96 18.76 4.82
C LYS A 145 -29.31 18.45 4.16
N ALA A 146 -29.80 19.34 3.30
CA ALA A 146 -31.10 19.23 2.64
C ALA A 146 -31.12 18.32 1.40
N ASN A 147 -29.99 17.65 1.07
CA ASN A 147 -29.90 16.78 -0.11
C ASN A 147 -29.98 15.31 0.29
N ASP A 148 -31.17 14.84 0.66
CA ASP A 148 -31.40 13.45 1.10
C ASP A 148 -31.07 12.42 0.02
N SER A 149 -31.22 12.80 -1.25
CA SER A 149 -30.87 11.92 -2.38
C SER A 149 -29.38 11.65 -2.43
N LEU A 150 -28.54 12.64 -2.17
CA LEU A 150 -27.11 12.49 -2.10
C LEU A 150 -26.69 11.63 -0.90
N HIS A 151 -27.32 11.84 0.27
CA HIS A 151 -27.06 11.03 1.47
C HIS A 151 -27.40 9.56 1.24
N ARG A 152 -28.57 9.26 0.66
CA ARG A 152 -28.96 7.88 0.30
C ARG A 152 -28.03 7.26 -0.72
N PHE A 153 -27.59 8.04 -1.70
CA PHE A 153 -26.67 7.56 -2.74
C PHE A 153 -25.28 7.21 -2.15
N LEU A 154 -24.81 7.99 -1.20
CA LEU A 154 -23.55 7.73 -0.50
C LEU A 154 -23.67 6.63 0.57
N GLY A 155 -24.89 6.29 1.00
CA GLY A 155 -25.13 5.34 2.09
C GLY A 155 -24.84 5.91 3.48
N VAL A 156 -24.96 7.25 3.64
CA VAL A 156 -24.73 7.95 4.90
C VAL A 156 -26.06 8.41 5.53
N PRO A 157 -26.11 8.59 6.87
CA PRO A 157 -27.33 9.04 7.53
C PRO A 157 -27.84 10.37 6.98
N GLU A 158 -29.16 10.47 6.80
CA GLU A 158 -29.82 11.70 6.34
C GLU A 158 -29.53 12.87 7.30
N GLY A 159 -29.25 14.03 6.72
CA GLY A 159 -28.91 15.23 7.48
C GLY A 159 -27.47 15.34 7.99
N SER A 160 -26.60 14.39 7.65
CA SER A 160 -25.16 14.52 7.91
C SER A 160 -24.57 15.70 7.16
N LYS A 161 -23.83 16.57 7.86
CA LYS A 161 -23.18 17.75 7.26
C LYS A 161 -21.80 17.41 6.70
N TRP A 162 -21.12 16.45 7.29
CA TRP A 162 -19.78 16.03 6.91
C TRP A 162 -19.76 14.52 6.67
N VAL A 163 -19.07 14.12 5.61
CA VAL A 163 -19.02 12.75 5.12
C VAL A 163 -17.56 12.38 4.90
N LYS A 164 -17.26 11.12 5.07
CA LYS A 164 -15.91 10.59 4.86
C LYS A 164 -15.61 10.46 3.36
N PRO A 165 -14.40 10.83 2.91
CA PRO A 165 -13.99 10.62 1.53
C PRO A 165 -14.18 9.19 1.05
N LYS A 166 -13.95 8.18 1.89
CA LYS A 166 -14.14 6.77 1.54
C LYS A 166 -15.57 6.41 1.14
N ASP A 167 -16.59 7.09 1.68
CA ASP A 167 -18.00 6.79 1.41
C ASP A 167 -18.38 7.10 -0.04
N PHE A 168 -17.56 7.88 -0.76
CA PHE A 168 -17.69 8.18 -2.18
C PHE A 168 -17.19 7.06 -3.10
N PHE A 169 -16.55 6.04 -2.53
CA PHE A 169 -16.05 4.89 -3.28
C PHE A 169 -16.79 3.63 -2.86
N ASP A 170 -16.95 2.70 -3.78
CA ASP A 170 -17.55 1.40 -3.50
C ASP A 170 -16.49 0.41 -2.96
N ALA A 171 -16.90 -0.83 -2.68
CA ALA A 171 -16.01 -1.88 -2.21
C ALA A 171 -14.89 -2.25 -3.22
N ASN A 172 -15.07 -1.93 -4.50
CA ASN A 172 -14.11 -2.16 -5.58
C ASN A 172 -13.21 -0.94 -5.82
N GLY A 173 -13.36 0.14 -5.02
CA GLY A 173 -12.63 1.39 -5.18
C GLY A 173 -13.13 2.27 -6.34
N GLN A 174 -14.31 1.97 -6.91
CA GLN A 174 -14.88 2.77 -7.97
C GLN A 174 -15.64 3.98 -7.40
N TYR A 175 -15.50 5.12 -8.08
CA TYR A 175 -16.14 6.35 -7.66
C TYR A 175 -17.65 6.30 -7.93
N LYS A 176 -18.46 6.31 -6.88
CA LYS A 176 -19.91 6.15 -6.95
C LYS A 176 -20.60 7.23 -7.80
N LEU A 177 -20.11 8.47 -7.76
CA LEU A 177 -20.74 9.57 -8.50
C LEU A 177 -20.46 9.54 -10.01
N ALA A 178 -19.48 8.77 -10.49
CA ALA A 178 -19.03 8.76 -11.88
C ALA A 178 -20.18 8.58 -12.90
N PRO A 179 -21.16 7.68 -12.72
CA PRO A 179 -22.24 7.49 -13.69
C PRO A 179 -23.13 8.75 -13.85
N LEU A 180 -23.33 9.51 -12.76
CA LEU A 180 -24.21 10.68 -12.75
C LEU A 180 -23.50 11.94 -13.23
N LEU A 181 -22.17 12.02 -13.09
CA LEU A 181 -21.40 13.23 -13.40
C LEU A 181 -21.47 13.59 -14.89
N LYS A 182 -21.45 12.59 -15.77
CA LYS A 182 -21.53 12.82 -17.22
C LYS A 182 -22.77 13.64 -17.60
N ASP A 183 -23.91 13.27 -17.05
CA ASP A 183 -25.18 13.96 -17.34
C ASP A 183 -25.25 15.32 -16.65
N ILE A 184 -24.72 15.42 -15.41
CA ILE A 184 -24.70 16.65 -14.63
C ILE A 184 -23.79 17.73 -15.27
N TYR A 185 -22.64 17.34 -15.80
CA TYR A 185 -21.72 18.29 -16.43
C TYR A 185 -22.19 18.73 -17.82
N ASN A 186 -22.96 17.91 -18.52
CA ASN A 186 -23.52 18.24 -19.85
C ASN A 186 -24.80 19.09 -19.77
N THR A 187 -25.40 19.25 -18.59
CA THR A 187 -26.63 20.02 -18.43
C THR A 187 -26.34 21.52 -18.38
N ASN A 188 -26.92 22.29 -19.31
CA ASN A 188 -26.73 23.74 -19.38
C ASN A 188 -27.41 24.51 -18.22
N THR A 189 -28.53 23.98 -17.71
CA THR A 189 -29.31 24.58 -16.61
C THR A 189 -29.43 23.59 -15.44
N PRO A 190 -28.37 23.37 -14.65
CA PRO A 190 -28.41 22.40 -13.57
C PRO A 190 -29.39 22.84 -12.47
N ASN A 191 -30.24 21.90 -12.04
CA ASN A 191 -31.11 22.09 -10.88
C ASN A 191 -30.30 22.10 -9.58
N GLN A 192 -30.92 22.41 -8.43
CA GLN A 192 -30.21 22.52 -7.15
C GLN A 192 -29.52 21.21 -6.77
N PHE A 193 -30.16 20.06 -7.00
CA PHE A 193 -29.57 18.74 -6.75
C PHE A 193 -28.30 18.54 -7.55
N GLN A 194 -28.31 18.83 -8.86
CA GLN A 194 -27.13 18.69 -9.73
C GLN A 194 -26.01 19.66 -9.34
N LYS A 195 -26.34 20.89 -8.90
CA LYS A 195 -25.33 21.83 -8.38
C LYS A 195 -24.63 21.28 -7.14
N ASP A 196 -25.39 20.68 -6.22
CA ASP A 196 -24.85 20.10 -5.01
C ASP A 196 -23.90 18.91 -5.30
N PHE A 197 -24.27 18.05 -6.25
CA PHE A 197 -23.42 16.96 -6.73
C PHE A 197 -22.10 17.50 -7.32
N LYS A 198 -22.20 18.51 -8.17
CA LYS A 198 -21.02 19.14 -8.78
C LYS A 198 -20.09 19.77 -7.75
N GLU A 199 -20.66 20.45 -6.73
CA GLU A 199 -19.86 20.99 -5.62
C GLU A 199 -19.13 19.91 -4.82
N VAL A 200 -19.81 18.80 -4.55
CA VAL A 200 -19.22 17.68 -3.79
C VAL A 200 -18.15 16.98 -4.60
N ASP A 201 -18.36 16.75 -5.89
CA ASP A 201 -17.38 16.21 -6.81
C ASP A 201 -16.10 17.06 -6.85
N GLN A 202 -16.26 18.39 -6.96
CA GLN A 202 -15.14 19.33 -6.91
C GLN A 202 -14.35 19.23 -5.59
N ARG A 203 -15.04 19.03 -4.45
CA ARG A 203 -14.38 18.85 -3.14
C ARG A 203 -13.57 17.57 -3.09
N ILE A 204 -14.10 16.46 -3.58
CA ILE A 204 -13.35 15.20 -3.67
C ILE A 204 -12.16 15.34 -4.60
N GLY A 205 -12.32 15.98 -5.74
CA GLY A 205 -11.22 16.25 -6.67
C GLY A 205 -10.12 17.14 -6.06
N LEU A 206 -10.50 18.14 -5.26
CA LEU A 206 -9.54 18.98 -4.51
C LEU A 206 -8.78 18.17 -3.45
N LEU A 207 -9.49 17.33 -2.68
CA LEU A 207 -8.85 16.48 -1.68
C LEU A 207 -7.88 15.50 -2.33
N ASN A 208 -8.28 14.80 -3.39
CA ASN A 208 -7.42 13.87 -4.09
C ASN A 208 -6.14 14.53 -4.62
N ARG A 209 -6.23 15.75 -5.14
CA ARG A 209 -5.04 16.51 -5.57
C ARG A 209 -4.13 16.91 -4.41
N ALA A 210 -4.68 17.13 -3.22
CA ALA A 210 -3.90 17.47 -2.04
C ALA A 210 -3.23 16.26 -1.39
N LEU A 211 -3.72 15.02 -1.67
CA LEU A 211 -3.21 13.77 -1.10
C LEU A 211 -2.24 13.00 -2.03
N GLN A 212 -2.07 13.46 -3.27
CA GLN A 212 -1.13 12.94 -4.27
C GLN A 212 0.22 13.65 -4.19
#